data_7918bb477fc431324f2d64d6f326dc01
#
_entry.id   7918bb477fc431324f2d64d6f326dc01
#
_cell.length_a   1.000
_cell.length_b   1.000
_cell.length_c   1.000
_cell.angle_alpha   90.00
_cell.angle_beta   90.00
_cell.angle_gamma   90.00
#
_symmetry.space_group_name_H-M   'P 1'
#
loop_
_entity.id
_entity.type
_entity.pdbx_description
1 polymer ?
#
loop_
_entity_poly.entity_id
_entity_poly.type
_entity_poly.pdbx_seq_one_letter_code
_entity_poly.pdbx_strand_id
1 'polypeptide(L)'
;FAQWLTEKGLQRGQHVGMLLHNSIEFCTVFYAICKIGAVVIPFPSKYREHEIQALIEKADIDLLVAAERFTDWVKKYEEQFPIVYSVDEEEGYGFRHLELPKGKRGGSQGKLEDEMILMFTSGTTSVSKGVVMKNYNVIHATMVYHRLCEITPEDKTIIPVPIYHVTGLIALLGLFVYSGGTVYLYRRYEAHRILECIEKNKITFMHGSPTVFGLLMDLKEEYPALPSLRMMLCGSSYMPVEKLKQLHKWLPTTEIRTVFGMTETASPGTLFPTDTALSIYPSSSGRPVPGLELKILDDDGHEVETGTVGTVYIRGANVVEYYYKMESPLFTEDGWLDTGDMGYQNEDAFVFFVDRKKDMVNRGGEKIWCTDVEDELIAFKGVKDAAVVGIPNEKYGEVAAAVVVLEKGAQLTEEQIKEEMLKEMARFKVPERILFLDAIPKTPGLKTDKKYIRTLFQ
;
A
#
# COMPACT_ATOMS: atom_id res chain seq x y z
N PHE A 1 7.15 -12.30 25.75
CA PHE A 1 6.14 -13.00 24.96
C PHE A 1 6.76 -14.11 24.10
N ALA A 2 7.86 -13.88 23.37
CA ALA A 2 8.52 -14.93 22.57
C ALA A 2 8.87 -16.18 23.40
N GLN A 3 9.45 -15.99 24.62
CA GLN A 3 9.75 -17.11 25.51
C GLN A 3 8.48 -17.90 25.90
N TRP A 4 7.40 -17.19 26.22
CA TRP A 4 6.11 -17.82 26.54
C TRP A 4 5.59 -18.65 25.37
N LEU A 5 5.61 -18.11 24.12
CA LEU A 5 5.24 -18.84 22.92
C LEU A 5 6.06 -20.11 22.73
N THR A 6 7.39 -20.04 22.94
CA THR A 6 8.29 -21.20 22.85
C THR A 6 7.95 -22.25 23.92
N GLU A 7 7.69 -21.84 25.16
CA GLU A 7 7.27 -22.74 26.25
C GLU A 7 5.90 -23.40 25.96
N LYS A 8 5.06 -22.75 25.16
CA LYS A 8 3.80 -23.33 24.67
C LYS A 8 3.98 -24.22 23.43
N GLY A 9 5.19 -24.41 22.97
CA GLY A 9 5.53 -25.34 21.91
C GLY A 9 5.63 -24.72 20.51
N LEU A 10 5.50 -23.40 20.37
CA LEU A 10 5.67 -22.75 19.07
C LEU A 10 7.12 -22.90 18.59
N GLN A 11 7.30 -23.37 17.36
CA GLN A 11 8.57 -23.65 16.74
C GLN A 11 8.81 -22.81 15.50
N ARG A 12 10.06 -22.75 15.07
CA ARG A 12 10.48 -22.12 13.81
C ARG A 12 9.74 -22.75 12.62
N GLY A 13 9.31 -21.89 11.69
CA GLY A 13 8.57 -22.28 10.48
C GLY A 13 7.07 -22.51 10.68
N GLN A 14 6.57 -22.53 11.92
CA GLN A 14 5.14 -22.63 12.19
C GLN A 14 4.40 -21.33 11.90
N HIS A 15 3.13 -21.43 11.53
CA HIS A 15 2.29 -20.34 11.09
C HIS A 15 1.50 -19.72 12.24
N VAL A 16 1.67 -18.44 12.47
CA VAL A 16 0.92 -17.70 13.50
C VAL A 16 0.04 -16.64 12.89
N GLY A 17 -1.27 -16.86 12.96
CA GLY A 17 -2.27 -15.88 12.55
C GLY A 17 -2.34 -14.71 13.54
N MET A 18 -2.49 -13.50 13.02
CA MET A 18 -2.64 -12.28 13.82
C MET A 18 -3.89 -11.51 13.38
N LEU A 19 -4.98 -11.62 14.14
CA LEU A 19 -6.21 -10.85 13.92
C LEU A 19 -6.30 -9.72 14.94
N LEU A 20 -5.46 -8.71 14.76
CA LEU A 20 -5.26 -7.60 15.67
C LEU A 20 -5.42 -6.25 14.95
N HIS A 21 -5.76 -5.22 15.71
CA HIS A 21 -5.70 -3.83 15.22
C HIS A 21 -4.27 -3.28 15.32
N ASN A 22 -4.08 -2.04 14.84
CA ASN A 22 -2.90 -1.26 15.15
C ASN A 22 -2.81 -1.10 16.68
N SER A 23 -1.89 -1.82 17.30
CA SER A 23 -1.75 -1.87 18.77
C SER A 23 -0.32 -2.27 19.18
N ILE A 24 0.01 -2.06 20.44
CA ILE A 24 1.28 -2.50 21.02
C ILE A 24 1.35 -4.03 21.03
N GLU A 25 0.19 -4.70 21.23
CA GLU A 25 0.07 -6.16 21.17
C GLU A 25 0.45 -6.67 19.79
N PHE A 26 -0.03 -6.03 18.71
CA PHE A 26 0.38 -6.37 17.35
C PHE A 26 1.91 -6.33 17.20
N CYS A 27 2.54 -5.23 17.61
CA CYS A 27 4.01 -5.09 17.54
C CYS A 27 4.72 -6.15 18.38
N THR A 28 4.23 -6.40 19.60
CA THR A 28 4.80 -7.39 20.52
C THR A 28 4.72 -8.80 19.94
N VAL A 29 3.57 -9.19 19.40
CA VAL A 29 3.33 -10.51 18.79
C VAL A 29 4.19 -10.65 17.54
N PHE A 30 4.17 -9.66 16.65
CA PHE A 30 4.94 -9.66 15.42
C PHE A 30 6.43 -9.95 15.68
N TYR A 31 7.07 -9.15 16.53
CA TYR A 31 8.49 -9.34 16.82
C TYR A 31 8.80 -10.59 17.66
N ALA A 32 7.83 -11.07 18.44
CA ALA A 32 8.00 -12.34 19.16
C ALA A 32 8.04 -13.53 18.19
N ILE A 33 7.14 -13.56 17.21
CA ILE A 33 7.09 -14.58 16.17
C ILE A 33 8.36 -14.55 15.32
N CYS A 34 8.75 -13.36 14.83
CA CYS A 34 10.00 -13.19 14.07
C CYS A 34 11.23 -13.66 14.86
N LYS A 35 11.27 -13.40 16.17
CA LYS A 35 12.37 -13.84 17.05
C LYS A 35 12.49 -15.36 17.16
N ILE A 36 11.38 -16.07 17.11
CA ILE A 36 11.32 -17.55 17.12
C ILE A 36 11.69 -18.11 15.73
N GLY A 37 11.54 -17.33 14.67
CA GLY A 37 11.65 -17.75 13.28
C GLY A 37 10.39 -18.48 12.78
N ALA A 38 9.25 -18.22 13.39
CA ALA A 38 7.94 -18.62 12.92
C ALA A 38 7.39 -17.60 11.87
N VAL A 39 6.34 -17.99 11.15
CA VAL A 39 5.76 -17.21 10.04
C VAL A 39 4.60 -16.37 10.56
N VAL A 40 4.65 -15.06 10.33
CA VAL A 40 3.59 -14.12 10.67
C VAL A 40 2.52 -14.09 9.60
N ILE A 41 1.26 -14.24 9.96
CA ILE A 41 0.13 -14.10 9.04
C ILE A 41 -0.81 -12.97 9.53
N PRO A 42 -0.57 -11.72 9.09
CA PRO A 42 -1.38 -10.59 9.55
C PRO A 42 -2.71 -10.54 8.78
N PHE A 43 -3.81 -10.80 9.48
CA PHE A 43 -5.15 -10.73 8.90
C PHE A 43 -5.69 -9.31 8.86
N PRO A 44 -6.37 -8.91 7.77
CA PRO A 44 -6.97 -7.59 7.66
C PRO A 44 -8.15 -7.41 8.62
N SER A 45 -7.96 -6.77 9.76
CA SER A 45 -8.98 -6.59 10.80
C SER A 45 -10.21 -5.77 10.38
N LYS A 46 -10.22 -5.22 9.16
CA LYS A 46 -11.36 -4.52 8.54
C LYS A 46 -12.22 -5.43 7.64
N TYR A 47 -11.80 -6.66 7.41
CA TYR A 47 -12.58 -7.62 6.62
C TYR A 47 -13.80 -8.11 7.42
N ARG A 48 -14.73 -8.75 6.72
CA ARG A 48 -15.90 -9.40 7.32
C ARG A 48 -15.54 -10.76 7.90
N GLU A 49 -16.37 -11.26 8.78
CA GLU A 49 -16.17 -12.56 9.43
C GLU A 49 -15.89 -13.69 8.45
N HIS A 50 -16.73 -13.85 7.41
CA HIS A 50 -16.56 -14.91 6.41
C HIS A 50 -15.28 -14.78 5.60
N GLU A 51 -14.80 -13.57 5.35
CA GLU A 51 -13.54 -13.32 4.65
C GLU A 51 -12.35 -13.74 5.52
N ILE A 52 -12.38 -13.40 6.83
CA ILE A 52 -11.34 -13.80 7.79
C ILE A 52 -11.32 -15.32 7.95
N GLN A 53 -12.48 -15.97 8.07
CA GLN A 53 -12.58 -17.41 8.19
C GLN A 53 -12.00 -18.13 6.96
N ALA A 54 -12.28 -17.64 5.74
CA ALA A 54 -11.71 -18.18 4.51
C ALA A 54 -10.17 -18.05 4.45
N LEU A 55 -9.61 -16.96 5.02
CA LEU A 55 -8.16 -16.80 5.11
C LEU A 55 -7.54 -17.73 6.16
N ILE A 56 -8.19 -17.91 7.31
CA ILE A 56 -7.75 -18.83 8.36
C ILE A 56 -7.66 -20.26 7.81
N GLU A 57 -8.70 -20.72 7.11
CA GLU A 57 -8.75 -22.05 6.51
C GLU A 57 -7.68 -22.28 5.43
N LYS A 58 -7.25 -21.20 4.76
CA LYS A 58 -6.21 -21.26 3.71
C LYS A 58 -4.79 -21.19 4.25
N ALA A 59 -4.59 -20.69 5.45
CA ALA A 59 -3.28 -20.27 5.96
C ALA A 59 -2.51 -21.35 6.71
N ASP A 60 -3.09 -22.55 6.96
CA ASP A 60 -2.52 -23.63 7.76
C ASP A 60 -1.96 -23.14 9.12
N ILE A 61 -2.82 -22.55 9.92
CA ILE A 61 -2.43 -21.90 11.17
C ILE A 61 -2.12 -22.94 12.26
N ASP A 62 -0.97 -22.76 12.93
CA ASP A 62 -0.58 -23.52 14.12
C ASP A 62 -1.01 -22.81 15.42
N LEU A 63 -1.12 -21.48 15.40
CA LEU A 63 -1.55 -20.65 16.52
C LEU A 63 -2.19 -19.37 16.01
N LEU A 64 -3.25 -18.90 16.67
CA LEU A 64 -3.89 -17.62 16.38
C LEU A 64 -3.76 -16.67 17.57
N VAL A 65 -3.39 -15.42 17.30
CA VAL A 65 -3.54 -14.33 18.26
C VAL A 65 -4.63 -13.39 17.76
N ALA A 66 -5.71 -13.25 18.51
CA ALA A 66 -6.88 -12.46 18.13
C ALA A 66 -7.25 -11.42 19.19
N ALA A 67 -7.70 -10.24 18.76
CA ALA A 67 -8.33 -9.31 19.70
C ALA A 67 -9.69 -9.86 20.15
N GLU A 68 -10.04 -9.65 21.42
CA GLU A 68 -11.25 -10.21 22.05
C GLU A 68 -12.54 -9.92 21.31
N ARG A 69 -12.65 -8.77 20.66
CA ARG A 69 -13.81 -8.43 19.83
C ARG A 69 -14.07 -9.40 18.67
N PHE A 70 -13.09 -10.21 18.30
CA PHE A 70 -13.21 -11.24 17.26
C PHE A 70 -13.45 -12.63 17.81
N THR A 71 -13.64 -12.78 19.13
CA THR A 71 -13.84 -14.09 19.78
C THR A 71 -14.92 -14.91 19.08
N ASP A 72 -16.09 -14.31 18.81
CA ASP A 72 -17.21 -15.03 18.18
C ASP A 72 -16.89 -15.53 16.76
N TRP A 73 -15.98 -14.85 16.06
CA TRP A 73 -15.56 -15.23 14.72
C TRP A 73 -14.60 -16.42 14.69
N VAL A 74 -13.80 -16.58 15.74
CA VAL A 74 -12.67 -17.52 15.75
C VAL A 74 -12.80 -18.66 16.76
N LYS A 75 -13.69 -18.58 17.75
CA LYS A 75 -13.85 -19.60 18.79
C LYS A 75 -14.11 -21.01 18.25
N LYS A 76 -14.71 -21.15 17.07
CA LYS A 76 -14.94 -22.45 16.43
C LYS A 76 -13.65 -23.19 16.06
N TYR A 77 -12.51 -22.50 16.04
CA TYR A 77 -11.21 -23.07 15.71
C TYR A 77 -10.39 -23.50 16.95
N GLU A 78 -10.90 -23.30 18.19
CA GLU A 78 -10.17 -23.63 19.44
C GLU A 78 -9.87 -25.14 19.59
N GLU A 79 -10.65 -25.99 18.92
CA GLU A 79 -10.39 -27.44 18.86
C GLU A 79 -9.29 -27.81 17.84
N GLN A 80 -8.95 -26.93 16.92
CA GLN A 80 -7.99 -27.20 15.84
C GLN A 80 -6.59 -26.67 16.17
N PHE A 81 -6.49 -25.47 16.77
CA PHE A 81 -5.24 -24.84 17.18
C PHE A 81 -5.44 -23.89 18.37
N PRO A 82 -4.38 -23.60 19.16
CA PRO A 82 -4.46 -22.66 20.26
C PRO A 82 -4.81 -21.24 19.81
N ILE A 83 -5.70 -20.58 20.57
CA ILE A 83 -6.01 -19.16 20.37
C ILE A 83 -5.61 -18.36 21.61
N VAL A 84 -4.89 -17.25 21.37
CA VAL A 84 -4.50 -16.29 22.42
C VAL A 84 -5.29 -15.01 22.21
N TYR A 85 -5.99 -14.56 23.22
CA TYR A 85 -6.78 -13.34 23.14
C TYR A 85 -6.02 -12.15 23.73
N SER A 86 -5.97 -11.04 22.98
CA SER A 86 -5.50 -9.75 23.48
C SER A 86 -6.67 -8.91 23.97
N VAL A 87 -6.41 -8.10 25.00
CA VAL A 87 -7.37 -7.11 25.50
C VAL A 87 -7.72 -6.12 24.38
N ASP A 88 -9.01 -5.85 24.18
CA ASP A 88 -9.49 -4.95 23.12
C ASP A 88 -10.16 -3.69 23.70
N GLU A 89 -9.62 -3.15 24.79
CA GLU A 89 -10.06 -1.89 25.39
C GLU A 89 -9.27 -0.70 24.83
N GLU A 90 -9.89 0.47 24.73
CA GLU A 90 -9.21 1.67 24.17
C GLU A 90 -8.03 2.12 25.02
N GLU A 91 -8.05 1.88 26.33
CA GLU A 91 -7.00 2.24 27.29
C GLU A 91 -6.32 1.02 27.94
N GLY A 92 -6.71 -0.20 27.56
CA GLY A 92 -6.16 -1.44 28.07
C GLY A 92 -5.07 -2.03 27.16
N TYR A 93 -3.97 -2.50 27.77
CA TYR A 93 -2.90 -3.20 27.07
C TYR A 93 -2.71 -4.57 27.67
N GLY A 94 -2.37 -5.55 26.82
CA GLY A 94 -1.92 -6.85 27.25
C GLY A 94 -2.74 -8.02 26.70
N PHE A 95 -2.49 -9.16 27.32
CA PHE A 95 -3.10 -10.43 26.95
C PHE A 95 -3.82 -10.98 28.16
N ARG A 96 -5.08 -11.45 28.00
CA ARG A 96 -5.82 -12.03 29.12
C ARG A 96 -5.18 -13.32 29.60
N HIS A 97 -5.16 -13.47 30.91
CA HIS A 97 -4.71 -14.69 31.61
C HIS A 97 -3.29 -15.15 31.27
N LEU A 98 -2.40 -14.23 30.78
CA LEU A 98 -1.00 -14.55 30.54
C LEU A 98 -0.11 -14.02 31.66
N GLU A 99 0.51 -14.94 32.38
CA GLU A 99 1.71 -14.64 33.17
C GLU A 99 2.95 -14.79 32.28
N LEU A 100 3.52 -13.65 31.87
CA LEU A 100 4.73 -13.67 31.04
C LEU A 100 5.95 -14.01 31.92
N PRO A 101 6.80 -14.97 31.49
CA PRO A 101 7.97 -15.36 32.24
C PRO A 101 8.96 -14.19 32.40
N LYS A 102 9.46 -14.00 33.61
CA LYS A 102 10.59 -13.10 33.89
C LYS A 102 11.89 -13.83 33.58
N GLY A 103 12.36 -13.73 32.34
CA GLY A 103 13.49 -14.52 31.88
C GLY A 103 14.57 -13.72 31.18
N LYS A 104 15.71 -14.37 30.93
CA LYS A 104 16.84 -13.81 30.16
C LYS A 104 16.41 -13.63 28.68
N ARG A 105 16.88 -12.55 28.07
CA ARG A 105 16.70 -12.31 26.63
C ARG A 105 17.50 -13.35 25.83
N GLY A 106 16.82 -14.33 25.22
CA GLY A 106 17.42 -15.22 24.23
C GLY A 106 17.70 -14.49 22.90
N GLY A 107 18.61 -15.02 22.08
CA GLY A 107 18.84 -14.55 20.71
C GLY A 107 17.67 -14.87 19.78
N SER A 108 17.70 -14.34 18.55
CA SER A 108 16.79 -14.74 17.48
C SER A 108 17.17 -16.14 16.95
N GLN A 109 16.17 -16.94 16.59
CA GLN A 109 16.35 -18.26 15.96
C GLN A 109 16.12 -18.22 14.44
N GLY A 110 15.51 -17.14 13.92
CA GLY A 110 15.23 -16.96 12.49
C GLY A 110 16.51 -16.81 11.68
N LYS A 111 16.50 -17.34 10.45
CA LYS A 111 17.57 -17.24 9.44
C LYS A 111 17.09 -16.37 8.28
N LEU A 112 18.01 -15.85 7.47
CA LEU A 112 17.70 -15.00 6.34
C LEU A 112 16.74 -15.67 5.33
N GLU A 113 16.91 -16.94 5.10
CA GLU A 113 16.11 -17.73 4.12
C GLU A 113 14.75 -18.20 4.67
N ASP A 114 14.47 -18.01 5.96
CA ASP A 114 13.18 -18.42 6.53
C ASP A 114 12.07 -17.52 6.02
N GLU A 115 10.91 -18.13 5.75
CA GLU A 115 9.67 -17.42 5.58
C GLU A 115 9.36 -16.60 6.85
N MET A 116 9.10 -15.33 6.68
CA MET A 116 8.85 -14.40 7.79
C MET A 116 7.41 -13.96 7.85
N ILE A 117 6.84 -13.64 6.68
CA ILE A 117 5.48 -13.10 6.57
C ILE A 117 4.75 -13.82 5.43
N LEU A 118 3.56 -14.31 5.71
CA LEU A 118 2.58 -14.72 4.70
C LEU A 118 1.45 -13.69 4.68
N MET A 119 1.45 -12.81 3.69
CA MET A 119 0.47 -11.73 3.59
C MET A 119 -0.53 -12.00 2.48
N PHE A 120 -1.80 -12.10 2.83
CA PHE A 120 -2.87 -12.25 1.86
C PHE A 120 -3.26 -10.93 1.24
N THR A 121 -3.21 -10.87 -0.09
CA THR A 121 -3.64 -9.69 -0.85
C THR A 121 -5.02 -9.94 -1.45
N SER A 122 -5.85 -8.89 -1.47
CA SER A 122 -7.08 -8.89 -2.26
C SER A 122 -6.68 -8.88 -3.73
N GLY A 123 -6.48 -10.05 -4.30
CA GLY A 123 -6.29 -10.19 -5.74
C GLY A 123 -7.51 -9.64 -6.48
N THR A 124 -7.30 -9.16 -7.69
CA THR A 124 -8.37 -8.71 -8.60
C THR A 124 -9.19 -9.87 -9.17
N THR A 125 -8.70 -11.07 -8.96
CA THR A 125 -9.39 -12.35 -9.14
C THR A 125 -10.09 -12.74 -7.84
N SER A 126 -11.12 -13.56 -7.91
CA SER A 126 -11.94 -14.04 -6.77
C SER A 126 -11.14 -14.77 -5.67
N VAL A 127 -9.86 -15.03 -5.90
CA VAL A 127 -9.00 -15.79 -4.98
C VAL A 127 -7.89 -14.90 -4.43
N SER A 128 -7.90 -14.69 -3.11
CA SER A 128 -6.82 -14.00 -2.39
C SER A 128 -5.50 -14.75 -2.55
N LYS A 129 -4.41 -14.05 -2.92
CA LYS A 129 -3.06 -14.62 -3.07
C LYS A 129 -2.29 -14.46 -1.76
N GLY A 130 -1.62 -15.51 -1.31
CA GLY A 130 -0.71 -15.46 -0.17
C GLY A 130 0.71 -15.14 -0.63
N VAL A 131 1.16 -13.92 -0.40
CA VAL A 131 2.52 -13.48 -0.72
C VAL A 131 3.46 -13.91 0.39
N VAL A 132 4.48 -14.71 0.05
CA VAL A 132 5.47 -15.22 1.01
C VAL A 132 6.71 -14.36 0.98
N MET A 133 6.96 -13.63 2.07
CA MET A 133 8.17 -12.82 2.23
C MET A 133 9.15 -13.53 3.16
N LYS A 134 10.37 -13.72 2.73
CA LYS A 134 11.48 -14.23 3.56
C LYS A 134 12.12 -13.11 4.37
N ASN A 135 12.85 -13.46 5.43
CA ASN A 135 13.54 -12.46 6.24
C ASN A 135 14.43 -11.54 5.41
N TYR A 136 15.18 -12.08 4.45
CA TYR A 136 16.08 -11.24 3.63
C TYR A 136 15.30 -10.22 2.77
N ASN A 137 14.09 -10.55 2.27
CA ASN A 137 13.26 -9.59 1.52
C ASN A 137 12.91 -8.38 2.39
N VAL A 138 12.41 -8.66 3.61
CA VAL A 138 11.96 -7.63 4.56
C VAL A 138 13.13 -6.80 5.07
N ILE A 139 14.26 -7.44 5.42
CA ILE A 139 15.47 -6.76 5.89
C ILE A 139 16.03 -5.85 4.79
N HIS A 140 16.15 -6.36 3.56
CA HIS A 140 16.64 -5.58 2.42
C HIS A 140 15.76 -4.36 2.18
N ALA A 141 14.44 -4.53 2.10
CA ALA A 141 13.48 -3.44 1.92
C ALA A 141 13.62 -2.37 3.03
N THR A 142 13.76 -2.81 4.29
CA THR A 142 13.96 -1.92 5.44
C THR A 142 15.28 -1.13 5.33
N MET A 143 16.39 -1.80 4.98
CA MET A 143 17.70 -1.16 4.79
C MET A 143 17.69 -0.15 3.65
N VAL A 144 16.99 -0.45 2.56
CA VAL A 144 16.82 0.47 1.43
C VAL A 144 16.12 1.75 1.86
N TYR A 145 15.00 1.64 2.55
CA TYR A 145 14.31 2.82 3.09
C TYR A 145 15.17 3.60 4.09
N HIS A 146 15.82 2.90 5.03
CA HIS A 146 16.72 3.54 6.00
C HIS A 146 17.79 4.38 5.30
N ARG A 147 18.46 3.82 4.30
CA ARG A 147 19.52 4.49 3.55
C ARG A 147 19.00 5.64 2.68
N LEU A 148 17.92 5.40 1.90
CA LEU A 148 17.43 6.40 0.93
C LEU A 148 16.66 7.55 1.59
N CYS A 149 16.02 7.31 2.74
CA CYS A 149 15.28 8.33 3.48
C CYS A 149 16.09 8.93 4.64
N GLU A 150 17.34 8.47 4.84
CA GLU A 150 18.25 8.95 5.87
C GLU A 150 17.59 8.96 7.26
N ILE A 151 16.92 7.86 7.62
CA ILE A 151 16.22 7.75 8.90
C ILE A 151 17.21 7.52 10.02
N THR A 152 17.08 8.30 11.08
CA THR A 152 17.97 8.29 12.26
C THR A 152 17.18 7.94 13.54
N PRO A 153 17.85 7.66 14.68
CA PRO A 153 17.15 7.44 15.96
C PRO A 153 16.34 8.64 16.45
N GLU A 154 16.64 9.86 15.98
CA GLU A 154 15.93 11.09 16.33
C GLU A 154 14.62 11.24 15.57
N ASP A 155 14.47 10.51 14.47
CA ASP A 155 13.26 10.57 13.64
C ASP A 155 12.06 9.94 14.34
N LYS A 156 10.91 10.54 14.06
CA LYS A 156 9.61 10.14 14.61
C LYS A 156 8.61 9.97 13.48
N THR A 157 7.87 8.88 13.52
CA THR A 157 6.79 8.64 12.56
C THR A 157 5.46 8.36 13.24
N ILE A 158 4.39 8.54 12.48
CA ILE A 158 3.05 8.10 12.82
C ILE A 158 2.62 7.06 11.79
N ILE A 159 1.95 5.98 12.23
CA ILE A 159 1.36 4.99 11.33
C ILE A 159 -0.11 5.35 11.08
N PRO A 160 -0.42 6.02 9.95
CA PRO A 160 -1.78 6.45 9.61
C PRO A 160 -2.56 5.38 8.84
N VAL A 161 -1.89 4.28 8.48
CA VAL A 161 -2.41 3.20 7.64
C VAL A 161 -2.52 1.91 8.45
N PRO A 162 -3.31 0.91 7.99
CA PRO A 162 -3.35 -0.38 8.67
C PRO A 162 -1.98 -1.05 8.70
N ILE A 163 -1.57 -1.49 9.90
CA ILE A 163 -0.27 -2.12 10.14
C ILE A 163 -0.15 -3.53 9.52
N TYR A 164 -1.26 -4.14 9.15
CA TYR A 164 -1.27 -5.44 8.47
C TYR A 164 -0.96 -5.36 6.95
N HIS A 165 -0.63 -4.17 6.42
CA HIS A 165 -0.12 -3.97 5.06
C HIS A 165 1.37 -3.65 5.08
N VAL A 166 2.08 -3.95 3.97
CA VAL A 166 3.54 -3.73 3.86
C VAL A 166 3.96 -2.31 4.16
N THR A 167 3.16 -1.29 3.79
CA THR A 167 3.46 0.11 4.12
C THR A 167 3.50 0.35 5.62
N GLY A 168 2.50 -0.11 6.36
CA GLY A 168 2.47 0.03 7.82
C GLY A 168 3.49 -0.85 8.52
N LEU A 169 3.61 -2.10 8.06
CA LEU A 169 4.42 -3.12 8.72
C LEU A 169 5.92 -2.99 8.44
N ILE A 170 6.30 -2.79 7.19
CA ILE A 170 7.71 -2.79 6.75
C ILE A 170 8.22 -1.37 6.59
N ALA A 171 7.54 -0.54 5.78
CA ALA A 171 8.02 0.81 5.46
C ALA A 171 7.86 1.82 6.61
N LEU A 172 7.09 1.49 7.66
CA LEU A 172 6.97 2.33 8.87
C LEU A 172 7.44 1.59 10.12
N LEU A 173 6.74 0.54 10.58
CA LEU A 173 7.11 -0.14 11.83
C LEU A 173 8.52 -0.77 11.73
N GLY A 174 8.77 -1.57 10.70
CA GLY A 174 10.06 -2.23 10.48
C GLY A 174 11.21 -1.24 10.37
N LEU A 175 11.03 -0.20 9.54
CA LEU A 175 12.00 0.86 9.31
C LEU A 175 12.38 1.58 10.62
N PHE A 176 11.40 2.03 11.39
CA PHE A 176 11.68 2.81 12.60
C PHE A 176 12.23 1.97 13.74
N VAL A 177 11.84 0.70 13.85
CA VAL A 177 12.46 -0.23 14.80
C VAL A 177 13.92 -0.53 14.41
N TYR A 178 14.19 -0.74 13.11
CA TYR A 178 15.55 -0.93 12.60
C TYR A 178 16.44 0.28 12.85
N SER A 179 15.92 1.48 12.62
CA SER A 179 16.66 2.75 12.75
C SER A 179 16.77 3.24 14.20
N GLY A 180 16.04 2.63 15.16
CA GLY A 180 15.97 3.10 16.55
C GLY A 180 15.12 4.35 16.76
N GLY A 181 14.32 4.74 15.77
CA GLY A 181 13.43 5.90 15.84
C GLY A 181 12.15 5.65 16.66
N THR A 182 11.29 6.65 16.73
CA THR A 182 10.04 6.58 17.50
C THR A 182 8.83 6.39 16.60
N VAL A 183 7.93 5.46 16.97
CA VAL A 183 6.66 5.20 16.27
C VAL A 183 5.49 5.62 17.13
N TYR A 184 4.63 6.47 16.59
CA TYR A 184 3.31 6.78 17.14
C TYR A 184 2.27 5.92 16.42
N LEU A 185 1.50 5.14 17.18
CA LEU A 185 0.58 4.15 16.65
C LEU A 185 -0.85 4.54 17.00
N TYR A 186 -1.68 4.71 15.96
CA TYR A 186 -3.10 5.00 16.13
C TYR A 186 -3.94 3.81 15.65
N ARG A 187 -4.95 3.47 16.44
CA ARG A 187 -5.86 2.37 16.15
C ARG A 187 -6.69 2.60 14.89
N ARG A 188 -7.07 3.86 14.64
CA ARG A 188 -7.88 4.28 13.49
C ARG A 188 -7.30 5.53 12.85
N TYR A 189 -7.54 5.68 11.56
CA TYR A 189 -7.24 6.92 10.86
C TYR A 189 -8.24 8.00 11.27
N GLU A 190 -7.73 9.12 11.77
CA GLU A 190 -8.48 10.35 12.06
C GLU A 190 -7.57 11.55 11.72
N ALA A 191 -7.93 12.31 10.67
CA ALA A 191 -7.06 13.35 10.12
C ALA A 191 -6.65 14.40 11.16
N HIS A 192 -7.59 14.92 11.98
CA HIS A 192 -7.28 15.87 13.05
C HIS A 192 -6.29 15.30 14.06
N ARG A 193 -6.49 14.09 14.55
CA ARG A 193 -5.57 13.45 15.51
C ARG A 193 -4.18 13.24 14.94
N ILE A 194 -4.09 12.95 13.63
CA ILE A 194 -2.80 12.79 12.96
C ILE A 194 -2.06 14.13 12.91
N LEU A 195 -2.74 15.20 12.50
CA LEU A 195 -2.15 16.54 12.42
C LEU A 195 -1.77 17.08 13.80
N GLU A 196 -2.65 16.91 14.80
CA GLU A 196 -2.32 17.23 16.20
C GLU A 196 -1.09 16.45 16.70
N CYS A 197 -1.00 15.15 16.36
CA CYS A 197 0.16 14.34 16.73
C CYS A 197 1.44 14.87 16.09
N ILE A 198 1.39 15.25 14.80
CA ILE A 198 2.54 15.82 14.08
C ILE A 198 3.05 17.07 14.80
N GLU A 199 2.15 18.01 15.12
CA GLU A 199 2.52 19.25 15.82
C GLU A 199 3.04 19.00 17.22
N LYS A 200 2.29 18.26 18.05
CA LYS A 200 2.59 18.02 19.47
C LYS A 200 3.85 17.22 19.68
N ASN A 201 4.03 16.14 18.91
CA ASN A 201 5.12 15.18 19.10
C ASN A 201 6.32 15.43 18.18
N LYS A 202 6.20 16.45 17.30
CA LYS A 202 7.26 16.80 16.33
C LYS A 202 7.60 15.61 15.44
N ILE A 203 6.59 15.06 14.78
CA ILE A 203 6.77 14.00 13.80
C ILE A 203 7.62 14.53 12.64
N THR A 204 8.58 13.73 12.19
CA THR A 204 9.56 14.12 11.16
C THR A 204 9.33 13.41 9.83
N PHE A 205 8.66 12.27 9.85
CA PHE A 205 8.50 11.40 8.69
C PHE A 205 7.09 10.82 8.63
N MET A 206 6.53 10.76 7.42
CA MET A 206 5.27 10.04 7.14
C MET A 206 5.38 9.22 5.85
N HIS A 207 4.64 8.12 5.81
CA HIS A 207 4.38 7.38 4.60
C HIS A 207 2.89 7.07 4.50
N GLY A 208 2.28 7.36 3.35
CA GLY A 208 0.87 7.14 3.12
C GLY A 208 0.50 7.07 1.65
N SER A 209 -0.80 6.89 1.40
CA SER A 209 -1.37 6.97 0.04
C SER A 209 -1.79 8.41 -0.30
N PRO A 210 -2.00 8.73 -1.59
CA PRO A 210 -2.59 10.00 -2.00
C PRO A 210 -3.89 10.33 -1.26
N THR A 211 -4.71 9.31 -0.98
CA THR A 211 -5.96 9.47 -0.20
C THR A 211 -5.69 9.96 1.23
N VAL A 212 -4.68 9.39 1.91
CA VAL A 212 -4.28 9.84 3.26
C VAL A 212 -3.90 11.32 3.23
N PHE A 213 -3.05 11.72 2.29
CA PHE A 213 -2.59 13.10 2.18
C PHE A 213 -3.68 14.05 1.72
N GLY A 214 -4.59 13.63 0.84
CA GLY A 214 -5.77 14.42 0.46
C GLY A 214 -6.66 14.77 1.66
N LEU A 215 -6.93 13.77 2.52
CA LEU A 215 -7.71 13.99 3.76
C LEU A 215 -6.99 14.89 4.77
N LEU A 216 -5.67 14.91 4.81
CA LEU A 216 -4.91 15.85 5.64
C LEU A 216 -4.97 17.26 5.04
N MET A 217 -4.84 17.40 3.71
CA MET A 217 -4.94 18.68 3.02
C MET A 217 -6.31 19.36 3.18
N ASP A 218 -7.38 18.61 3.39
CA ASP A 218 -8.71 19.17 3.68
C ASP A 218 -8.72 20.04 4.96
N LEU A 219 -7.74 19.84 5.85
CA LEU A 219 -7.57 20.57 7.12
C LEU A 219 -6.42 21.59 7.10
N LYS A 220 -5.86 21.90 5.93
CA LYS A 220 -4.69 22.78 5.80
C LYS A 220 -4.88 24.18 6.37
N GLU A 221 -6.10 24.70 6.38
CA GLU A 221 -6.41 26.02 6.94
C GLU A 221 -6.30 26.03 8.47
N GLU A 222 -6.59 24.88 9.13
CA GLU A 222 -6.45 24.70 10.57
C GLU A 222 -5.00 24.39 10.97
N TYR A 223 -4.24 23.74 10.06
CA TYR A 223 -2.84 23.36 10.23
C TYR A 223 -1.99 23.95 9.10
N PRO A 224 -1.76 25.26 9.06
CA PRO A 224 -1.14 25.93 7.91
C PRO A 224 0.34 25.59 7.71
N ALA A 225 1.00 25.00 8.69
CA ALA A 225 2.39 24.57 8.61
C ALA A 225 2.68 23.40 9.54
N LEU A 226 3.55 22.48 9.11
CA LEU A 226 4.02 21.34 9.89
C LEU A 226 5.56 21.32 9.90
N PRO A 227 6.23 22.27 10.58
CA PRO A 227 7.68 22.52 10.41
C PRO A 227 8.59 21.38 10.87
N SER A 228 8.09 20.45 11.67
CA SER A 228 8.86 19.26 12.07
C SER A 228 8.89 18.17 11.00
N LEU A 229 7.91 18.16 10.09
CA LEU A 229 7.75 17.12 9.08
C LEU A 229 8.74 17.36 7.94
N ARG A 230 9.88 16.63 7.95
CA ARG A 230 10.95 16.79 6.96
C ARG A 230 10.73 15.99 5.67
N MET A 231 10.01 14.86 5.76
CA MET A 231 9.80 13.99 4.61
C MET A 231 8.45 13.29 4.63
N MET A 232 7.84 13.20 3.45
CA MET A 232 6.63 12.42 3.18
C MET A 232 6.87 11.49 1.99
N LEU A 233 6.61 10.19 2.17
CA LEU A 233 6.58 9.23 1.07
C LEU A 233 5.13 9.01 0.63
N CYS A 234 4.86 9.18 -0.66
CA CYS A 234 3.56 8.95 -1.27
C CYS A 234 3.60 7.72 -2.17
N GLY A 235 2.82 6.69 -1.83
CA GLY A 235 2.80 5.43 -2.58
C GLY A 235 1.47 4.68 -2.47
N SER A 236 1.49 3.39 -2.78
CA SER A 236 0.31 2.50 -2.81
C SER A 236 -0.69 2.76 -3.95
N SER A 237 -0.69 3.93 -4.56
CA SER A 237 -1.40 4.29 -5.78
C SER A 237 -0.75 5.51 -6.42
N TYR A 238 -1.11 5.79 -7.67
CA TYR A 238 -0.62 6.97 -8.39
C TYR A 238 -1.01 8.27 -7.66
N MET A 239 -0.08 9.22 -7.60
CA MET A 239 -0.29 10.56 -7.05
C MET A 239 -0.39 11.56 -8.20
N PRO A 240 -1.58 12.14 -8.46
CA PRO A 240 -1.75 13.14 -9.50
C PRO A 240 -0.81 14.33 -9.32
N VAL A 241 -0.22 14.79 -10.42
CA VAL A 241 0.80 15.85 -10.40
C VAL A 241 0.26 17.13 -9.76
N GLU A 242 -1.00 17.49 -10.03
CA GLU A 242 -1.60 18.68 -9.45
C GLU A 242 -1.77 18.58 -7.93
N LYS A 243 -2.19 17.40 -7.43
CA LYS A 243 -2.26 17.14 -5.98
C LYS A 243 -0.88 17.18 -5.31
N LEU A 244 0.14 16.67 -6.00
CA LEU A 244 1.52 16.74 -5.52
C LEU A 244 1.98 18.19 -5.36
N LYS A 245 1.69 19.07 -6.35
CA LYS A 245 1.98 20.50 -6.30
C LYS A 245 1.21 21.20 -5.18
N GLN A 246 -0.07 20.85 -4.98
CA GLN A 246 -0.89 21.41 -3.90
C GLN A 246 -0.34 21.02 -2.52
N LEU A 247 0.10 19.76 -2.37
CA LEU A 247 0.71 19.27 -1.13
C LEU A 247 2.03 20.00 -0.84
N HIS A 248 2.89 20.17 -1.85
CA HIS A 248 4.14 20.93 -1.71
C HIS A 248 3.88 22.42 -1.41
N LYS A 249 2.86 23.04 -2.02
CA LYS A 249 2.47 24.42 -1.72
C LYS A 249 2.02 24.59 -0.26
N TRP A 250 1.33 23.60 0.30
CA TRP A 250 0.96 23.61 1.73
C TRP A 250 2.17 23.41 2.63
N LEU A 251 3.06 22.47 2.29
CA LEU A 251 4.22 22.08 3.11
C LEU A 251 5.53 22.30 2.33
N PRO A 252 5.95 23.57 2.09
CA PRO A 252 7.07 23.86 1.20
C PRO A 252 8.45 23.47 1.75
N THR A 253 8.54 23.16 3.04
CA THR A 253 9.78 22.69 3.70
C THR A 253 9.85 21.18 3.85
N THR A 254 8.78 20.47 3.47
CA THR A 254 8.71 19.01 3.55
C THR A 254 9.09 18.41 2.21
N GLU A 255 10.07 17.54 2.19
CA GLU A 255 10.44 16.78 1.00
C GLU A 255 9.40 15.70 0.70
N ILE A 256 8.75 15.78 -0.46
CA ILE A 256 7.70 14.84 -0.87
C ILE A 256 8.25 13.94 -1.96
N ARG A 257 8.36 12.64 -1.67
CA ARG A 257 8.86 11.65 -2.62
C ARG A 257 7.78 10.64 -3.00
N THR A 258 7.64 10.38 -4.29
CA THR A 258 6.80 9.28 -4.78
C THR A 258 7.53 7.96 -4.66
N VAL A 259 6.79 6.90 -4.36
CA VAL A 259 7.30 5.53 -4.25
C VAL A 259 6.31 4.55 -4.87
N PHE A 260 6.80 3.68 -5.73
CA PHE A 260 6.06 2.52 -6.20
C PHE A 260 6.53 1.29 -5.42
N GLY A 261 5.57 0.45 -5.11
CA GLY A 261 5.82 -0.85 -4.49
C GLY A 261 4.54 -1.65 -4.33
N MET A 262 4.72 -2.91 -4.09
CA MET A 262 3.64 -3.87 -3.92
C MET A 262 3.99 -4.85 -2.79
N THR A 263 3.06 -5.70 -2.41
CA THR A 263 3.31 -6.71 -1.38
C THR A 263 4.44 -7.63 -1.80
N GLU A 264 4.49 -7.97 -3.08
CA GLU A 264 5.48 -8.84 -3.70
C GLU A 264 6.90 -8.24 -3.74
N THR A 265 7.05 -6.92 -3.50
CA THR A 265 8.37 -6.27 -3.34
C THR A 265 8.73 -5.99 -1.88
N ALA A 266 7.99 -6.54 -0.93
CA ALA A 266 8.12 -6.21 0.49
C ALA A 266 8.08 -4.69 0.76
N SER A 267 7.46 -3.91 -0.07
CA SER A 267 7.18 -2.48 -0.12
C SER A 267 7.94 -1.71 -1.22
N PRO A 268 9.25 -1.32 -1.18
CA PRO A 268 9.75 -0.45 -2.25
C PRO A 268 10.15 -1.24 -3.51
N GLY A 269 9.66 -0.79 -4.65
CA GLY A 269 10.16 -1.17 -5.98
C GLY A 269 10.97 -0.02 -6.61
N THR A 270 10.37 1.18 -6.66
CA THR A 270 11.07 2.41 -7.06
C THR A 270 10.87 3.49 -5.99
N LEU A 271 11.79 4.45 -5.93
CA LEU A 271 11.69 5.59 -5.04
C LEU A 271 12.27 6.82 -5.72
N PHE A 272 11.56 7.94 -5.61
CA PHE A 272 12.07 9.21 -6.14
C PHE A 272 13.23 9.72 -5.27
N PRO A 273 14.35 10.13 -5.88
CA PRO A 273 15.58 10.42 -5.12
C PRO A 273 15.54 11.73 -4.32
N THR A 274 14.69 12.67 -4.71
CA THR A 274 14.55 14.02 -4.13
C THR A 274 13.09 14.40 -4.02
N ASP A 275 12.78 15.70 -3.82
CA ASP A 275 11.39 16.18 -3.86
C ASP A 275 10.80 16.02 -5.27
N THR A 276 9.76 15.20 -5.39
CA THR A 276 9.11 14.89 -6.65
C THR A 276 8.38 16.11 -7.23
N ALA A 277 7.78 16.96 -6.35
CA ALA A 277 7.01 18.12 -6.78
C ALA A 277 7.88 19.19 -7.46
N LEU A 278 9.16 19.27 -7.10
CA LEU A 278 10.14 20.20 -7.66
C LEU A 278 10.92 19.63 -8.83
N SER A 279 10.71 18.38 -9.15
CA SER A 279 11.41 17.69 -10.25
C SER A 279 10.84 18.08 -11.60
N ILE A 280 11.68 17.90 -12.66
CA ILE A 280 11.23 17.92 -14.05
C ILE A 280 10.42 16.68 -14.45
N TYR A 281 10.37 15.67 -13.57
CA TYR A 281 9.65 14.39 -13.75
C TYR A 281 8.58 14.15 -12.67
N PRO A 282 7.65 15.08 -12.43
CA PRO A 282 6.72 15.01 -11.28
C PRO A 282 5.72 13.84 -11.35
N SER A 283 5.50 13.24 -12.53
CA SER A 283 4.64 12.05 -12.70
C SER A 283 5.38 10.72 -12.54
N SER A 284 6.72 10.76 -12.36
CA SER A 284 7.50 9.55 -12.14
C SER A 284 7.37 9.00 -10.72
N SER A 285 7.47 7.69 -10.59
CA SER A 285 7.61 6.99 -9.30
C SER A 285 9.08 6.81 -8.87
N GLY A 286 10.00 7.53 -9.52
CA GLY A 286 11.42 7.48 -9.20
C GLY A 286 12.18 6.40 -9.96
N ARG A 287 13.30 5.95 -9.40
CA ARG A 287 14.20 4.95 -9.97
C ARG A 287 14.10 3.63 -9.21
N PRO A 288 14.43 2.49 -9.84
CA PRO A 288 14.56 1.22 -9.14
C PRO A 288 15.44 1.37 -7.91
N VAL A 289 15.00 0.81 -6.77
CA VAL A 289 15.80 0.89 -5.54
C VAL A 289 17.05 0.01 -5.63
N PRO A 290 18.12 0.29 -4.86
CA PRO A 290 19.32 -0.53 -4.85
C PRO A 290 19.01 -2.01 -4.62
N GLY A 291 19.57 -2.88 -5.47
CA GLY A 291 19.34 -4.34 -5.41
C GLY A 291 18.08 -4.81 -6.10
N LEU A 292 17.37 -3.91 -6.82
CA LEU A 292 16.25 -4.26 -7.68
C LEU A 292 16.58 -3.90 -9.14
N GLU A 293 16.35 -4.85 -10.03
CA GLU A 293 16.42 -4.70 -11.48
C GLU A 293 15.00 -4.51 -12.03
N LEU A 294 14.87 -3.76 -13.11
CA LEU A 294 13.61 -3.51 -13.79
C LEU A 294 13.82 -3.61 -15.30
N LYS A 295 12.89 -4.27 -15.99
CA LYS A 295 12.81 -4.28 -17.45
C LYS A 295 11.36 -4.09 -17.88
N ILE A 296 11.17 -3.67 -19.12
CA ILE A 296 9.86 -3.41 -19.70
C ILE A 296 9.73 -4.23 -20.96
N LEU A 297 8.69 -5.06 -21.02
CA LEU A 297 8.47 -5.99 -22.12
C LEU A 297 7.19 -5.64 -22.90
N ASP A 298 7.23 -5.86 -24.21
CA ASP A 298 6.04 -5.85 -25.05
C ASP A 298 5.15 -7.10 -24.84
N ASP A 299 4.07 -7.21 -25.61
CA ASP A 299 3.15 -8.34 -25.51
C ASP A 299 3.77 -9.66 -26.07
N ASP A 300 4.86 -9.59 -26.84
CA ASP A 300 5.63 -10.72 -27.38
C ASP A 300 6.79 -11.14 -26.45
N GLY A 301 7.00 -10.41 -25.35
CA GLY A 301 8.04 -10.69 -24.35
C GLY A 301 9.42 -10.13 -24.70
N HIS A 302 9.55 -9.25 -25.68
CA HIS A 302 10.78 -8.56 -26.01
C HIS A 302 10.91 -7.28 -25.19
N GLU A 303 12.15 -6.94 -24.81
CA GLU A 303 12.44 -5.69 -24.13
C GLU A 303 12.22 -4.51 -25.09
N VAL A 304 11.46 -3.50 -24.62
CA VAL A 304 11.11 -2.34 -25.43
C VAL A 304 12.22 -1.28 -25.39
N GLU A 305 12.24 -0.41 -26.40
CA GLU A 305 13.11 0.76 -26.38
C GLU A 305 12.75 1.75 -25.27
N THR A 306 13.74 2.48 -24.77
CA THR A 306 13.56 3.55 -23.78
C THR A 306 12.47 4.53 -24.21
N GLY A 307 11.55 4.86 -23.29
CA GLY A 307 10.40 5.71 -23.55
C GLY A 307 9.18 4.98 -24.10
N THR A 308 9.29 3.70 -24.44
CA THR A 308 8.16 2.90 -24.94
C THR A 308 7.43 2.21 -23.79
N VAL A 309 6.08 2.29 -23.82
CA VAL A 309 5.22 1.66 -22.82
C VAL A 309 5.13 0.17 -23.04
N GLY A 310 5.37 -0.61 -21.99
CA GLY A 310 5.18 -2.06 -21.95
C GLY A 310 4.81 -2.53 -20.53
N THR A 311 4.80 -3.84 -20.33
CA THR A 311 4.57 -4.46 -19.03
C THR A 311 5.87 -4.36 -18.19
N VAL A 312 5.76 -3.88 -16.96
CA VAL A 312 6.90 -3.74 -16.06
C VAL A 312 7.19 -5.05 -15.36
N TYR A 313 8.42 -5.55 -15.51
CA TYR A 313 8.97 -6.71 -14.82
C TYR A 313 10.05 -6.27 -13.84
N ILE A 314 10.09 -6.91 -12.68
CA ILE A 314 11.06 -6.59 -11.61
C ILE A 314 11.71 -7.87 -11.07
N ARG A 315 12.98 -7.75 -10.64
CA ARG A 315 13.74 -8.81 -9.99
C ARG A 315 14.67 -8.21 -8.94
N GLY A 316 14.84 -8.84 -7.79
CA GLY A 316 15.79 -8.34 -6.80
C GLY A 316 15.61 -8.93 -5.41
N ALA A 317 16.47 -8.51 -4.48
CA ALA A 317 16.53 -9.06 -3.14
C ALA A 317 15.28 -8.83 -2.30
N ASN A 318 14.47 -7.81 -2.60
CA ASN A 318 13.21 -7.53 -1.94
C ASN A 318 11.98 -8.09 -2.69
N VAL A 319 12.18 -8.72 -3.86
CA VAL A 319 11.09 -9.37 -4.62
C VAL A 319 10.90 -10.79 -4.11
N VAL A 320 9.65 -11.17 -3.86
CA VAL A 320 9.31 -12.53 -3.42
C VAL A 320 9.44 -13.53 -4.58
N GLU A 321 9.63 -14.82 -4.25
CA GLU A 321 9.87 -15.85 -5.25
C GLU A 321 8.60 -16.60 -5.66
N TYR A 322 7.57 -16.63 -4.80
CA TYR A 322 6.36 -17.44 -5.02
C TYR A 322 5.19 -16.98 -4.16
N TYR A 323 4.01 -17.48 -4.51
CA TYR A 323 2.82 -17.40 -3.70
C TYR A 323 2.58 -18.70 -2.94
N TYR A 324 2.03 -18.58 -1.73
CA TYR A 324 1.73 -19.71 -0.87
C TYR A 324 0.75 -20.69 -1.53
N LYS A 325 1.17 -21.95 -1.67
CA LYS A 325 0.38 -23.05 -2.27
C LYS A 325 -0.26 -22.69 -3.63
N MET A 326 0.41 -21.87 -4.42
CA MET A 326 -0.12 -21.47 -5.73
C MET A 326 1.02 -21.29 -6.73
N GLU A 327 0.97 -22.06 -7.80
CA GLU A 327 1.77 -21.77 -8.99
C GLU A 327 1.21 -20.53 -9.70
N SER A 328 2.09 -19.69 -10.20
CA SER A 328 1.69 -18.46 -10.86
C SER A 328 2.59 -18.14 -12.05
N PRO A 329 2.00 -17.86 -13.24
CA PRO A 329 2.77 -17.48 -14.42
C PRO A 329 3.39 -16.07 -14.29
N LEU A 330 3.11 -15.36 -13.20
CA LEU A 330 3.72 -14.05 -12.97
C LEU A 330 5.20 -14.14 -12.62
N PHE A 331 5.67 -15.29 -12.12
CA PHE A 331 7.09 -15.53 -11.86
C PHE A 331 7.69 -16.29 -13.03
N THR A 332 8.72 -15.71 -13.64
CA THR A 332 9.49 -16.40 -14.69
C THR A 332 10.54 -17.34 -14.09
N GLU A 333 11.04 -18.31 -14.87
CA GLU A 333 12.07 -19.27 -14.42
C GLU A 333 13.40 -18.57 -14.02
N ASP A 334 13.71 -17.42 -14.63
CA ASP A 334 14.90 -16.61 -14.34
C ASP A 334 14.66 -15.54 -13.24
N GLY A 335 13.56 -15.66 -12.47
CA GLY A 335 13.28 -14.90 -11.25
C GLY A 335 12.69 -13.52 -11.45
N TRP A 336 12.15 -13.20 -12.62
CA TRP A 336 11.40 -11.96 -12.83
C TRP A 336 9.96 -12.12 -12.40
N LEU A 337 9.41 -11.04 -11.84
CA LEU A 337 8.01 -10.91 -11.51
C LEU A 337 7.34 -9.96 -12.50
N ASP A 338 6.28 -10.43 -13.19
CA ASP A 338 5.32 -9.57 -13.89
C ASP A 338 4.48 -8.82 -12.83
N THR A 339 4.64 -7.50 -12.78
CA THR A 339 3.93 -6.67 -11.81
C THR A 339 2.44 -6.49 -12.14
N GLY A 340 2.06 -6.75 -13.39
CA GLY A 340 0.75 -6.40 -13.94
C GLY A 340 0.53 -4.90 -14.13
N ASP A 341 1.57 -4.09 -13.92
CA ASP A 341 1.55 -2.66 -14.16
C ASP A 341 2.21 -2.33 -15.50
N MET A 342 1.66 -1.36 -16.22
CA MET A 342 2.19 -0.85 -17.49
C MET A 342 2.98 0.43 -17.21
N GLY A 343 4.10 0.60 -17.91
CA GLY A 343 4.93 1.78 -17.73
C GLY A 343 6.04 1.88 -18.76
N TYR A 344 6.83 2.93 -18.64
CA TYR A 344 8.05 3.13 -19.43
C TYR A 344 9.18 3.68 -18.55
N GLN A 345 10.39 3.53 -19.02
CA GLN A 345 11.58 4.12 -18.38
C GLN A 345 12.19 5.15 -19.35
N ASN A 346 12.55 6.32 -18.83
CA ASN A 346 13.22 7.32 -19.64
C ASN A 346 14.76 7.13 -19.62
N GLU A 347 15.49 7.97 -20.39
CA GLU A 347 16.96 7.93 -20.51
C GLU A 347 17.69 8.15 -19.16
N ASP A 348 17.08 8.85 -18.22
CA ASP A 348 17.58 9.08 -16.87
C ASP A 348 17.22 7.96 -15.88
N ALA A 349 16.70 6.83 -16.37
CA ALA A 349 16.26 5.67 -15.60
C ALA A 349 15.09 5.95 -14.62
N PHE A 350 14.32 7.03 -14.81
CA PHE A 350 13.09 7.24 -14.08
C PHE A 350 11.96 6.40 -14.67
N VAL A 351 11.17 5.78 -13.80
CA VAL A 351 10.06 4.90 -14.16
C VAL A 351 8.73 5.65 -14.04
N PHE A 352 7.92 5.53 -15.08
CA PHE A 352 6.59 6.12 -15.18
C PHE A 352 5.57 5.01 -15.32
N PHE A 353 4.74 4.81 -14.30
CA PHE A 353 3.62 3.88 -14.37
C PHE A 353 2.41 4.58 -14.97
N VAL A 354 1.87 4.02 -16.04
CA VAL A 354 0.75 4.64 -16.78
C VAL A 354 -0.60 4.04 -16.40
N ASP A 355 -0.69 2.74 -16.10
CA ASP A 355 -1.91 2.09 -15.60
C ASP A 355 -1.62 0.65 -15.19
N ARG A 356 -2.64 -0.06 -14.68
CA ARG A 356 -2.63 -1.51 -14.61
C ARG A 356 -3.08 -2.12 -15.92
N LYS A 357 -2.42 -3.18 -16.38
CA LYS A 357 -2.77 -3.88 -17.64
C LYS A 357 -4.27 -4.24 -17.71
N LYS A 358 -4.88 -4.62 -16.59
CA LYS A 358 -6.30 -4.98 -16.45
C LYS A 358 -7.26 -3.80 -16.32
N ASP A 359 -6.79 -2.61 -15.99
CA ASP A 359 -7.60 -1.40 -15.79
C ASP A 359 -7.54 -0.45 -16.99
N MET A 360 -6.56 -0.65 -17.89
CA MET A 360 -6.45 0.01 -19.18
C MET A 360 -7.72 -0.23 -20.00
N VAL A 361 -8.27 0.82 -20.59
CA VAL A 361 -9.45 0.74 -21.46
C VAL A 361 -9.02 0.49 -22.91
N ASN A 362 -9.50 -0.58 -23.50
CA ASN A 362 -9.24 -0.90 -24.91
C ASN A 362 -10.44 -0.51 -25.78
N ARG A 363 -10.38 0.70 -26.32
CA ARG A 363 -11.43 1.25 -27.16
C ARG A 363 -11.18 0.93 -28.64
N GLY A 364 -11.66 -0.23 -29.07
CA GLY A 364 -11.53 -0.64 -30.48
C GLY A 364 -10.08 -0.75 -30.99
N GLY A 365 -9.14 -1.12 -30.11
CA GLY A 365 -7.69 -1.18 -30.40
C GLY A 365 -6.90 0.03 -29.90
N GLU A 366 -7.56 1.16 -29.63
CA GLU A 366 -6.92 2.33 -29.02
C GLU A 366 -6.81 2.13 -27.50
N LYS A 367 -5.60 2.18 -26.96
CA LYS A 367 -5.33 2.04 -25.52
C LYS A 367 -5.53 3.39 -24.83
N ILE A 368 -6.40 3.43 -23.80
CA ILE A 368 -6.61 4.60 -22.95
C ILE A 368 -6.10 4.28 -21.55
N TRP A 369 -5.14 5.05 -21.10
CA TRP A 369 -4.62 4.98 -19.74
C TRP A 369 -5.52 5.80 -18.82
N CYS A 370 -6.15 5.15 -17.84
CA CYS A 370 -7.06 5.83 -16.92
C CYS A 370 -6.38 6.97 -16.17
N THR A 371 -5.10 6.80 -15.81
CA THR A 371 -4.33 7.83 -15.09
C THR A 371 -4.13 9.10 -15.88
N ASP A 372 -3.91 9.03 -17.21
CA ASP A 372 -3.80 10.21 -18.08
C ASP A 372 -5.11 11.02 -18.04
N VAL A 373 -6.24 10.32 -18.08
CA VAL A 373 -7.57 10.94 -18.07
C VAL A 373 -7.90 11.47 -16.67
N GLU A 374 -7.51 10.76 -15.61
CA GLU A 374 -7.65 11.20 -14.22
C GLU A 374 -6.85 12.48 -13.96
N ASP A 375 -5.60 12.57 -14.47
CA ASP A 375 -4.75 13.75 -14.33
C ASP A 375 -5.35 14.98 -15.00
N GLU A 376 -5.86 14.84 -16.22
CA GLU A 376 -6.52 15.93 -16.96
C GLU A 376 -7.77 16.41 -16.22
N LEU A 377 -8.61 15.48 -15.74
CA LEU A 377 -9.79 15.82 -14.96
C LEU A 377 -9.45 16.58 -13.68
N ILE A 378 -8.40 16.15 -12.96
CA ILE A 378 -7.98 16.76 -11.69
C ILE A 378 -7.30 18.12 -11.91
N ALA A 379 -6.64 18.32 -13.06
CA ALA A 379 -6.09 19.62 -13.43
C ALA A 379 -7.17 20.68 -13.74
N PHE A 380 -8.39 20.24 -14.03
CA PHE A 380 -9.49 21.13 -14.37
C PHE A 380 -9.97 21.93 -13.14
N LYS A 381 -10.03 23.25 -13.28
CA LYS A 381 -10.44 24.15 -12.19
C LYS A 381 -11.86 23.80 -11.70
N GLY A 382 -12.00 23.52 -10.41
CA GLY A 382 -13.25 23.15 -9.77
C GLY A 382 -13.45 21.64 -9.60
N VAL A 383 -12.52 20.81 -10.11
CA VAL A 383 -12.48 19.37 -9.84
C VAL A 383 -11.55 19.12 -8.65
N LYS A 384 -12.06 18.47 -7.61
CA LYS A 384 -11.31 18.06 -6.42
C LYS A 384 -10.65 16.70 -6.59
N ASP A 385 -11.37 15.73 -7.18
CA ASP A 385 -10.90 14.35 -7.34
C ASP A 385 -11.61 13.69 -8.52
N ALA A 386 -10.98 12.69 -9.14
CA ALA A 386 -11.55 11.92 -10.22
C ALA A 386 -11.06 10.47 -10.20
N ALA A 387 -11.87 9.58 -10.78
CA ALA A 387 -11.45 8.22 -11.08
C ALA A 387 -12.08 7.75 -12.38
N VAL A 388 -11.27 7.06 -13.21
CA VAL A 388 -11.65 6.61 -14.54
C VAL A 388 -11.67 5.08 -14.61
N VAL A 389 -12.65 4.56 -15.31
CA VAL A 389 -12.82 3.11 -15.54
C VAL A 389 -13.26 2.83 -16.98
N GLY A 390 -12.93 1.64 -17.47
CA GLY A 390 -13.55 1.10 -18.69
C GLY A 390 -14.95 0.58 -18.41
N ILE A 391 -15.87 0.90 -19.29
CA ILE A 391 -17.24 0.36 -19.31
C ILE A 391 -17.53 -0.30 -20.67
N PRO A 392 -18.38 -1.34 -20.72
CA PRO A 392 -18.75 -2.00 -21.99
C PRO A 392 -19.40 -1.04 -22.98
N ASN A 393 -19.05 -1.17 -24.25
CA ASN A 393 -19.63 -0.42 -25.35
C ASN A 393 -19.82 -1.32 -26.58
N GLU A 394 -21.02 -1.34 -27.17
CA GLU A 394 -21.35 -2.24 -28.29
C GLU A 394 -20.47 -2.04 -29.54
N LYS A 395 -20.07 -0.80 -29.80
CA LYS A 395 -19.32 -0.45 -31.01
C LYS A 395 -17.79 -0.63 -30.83
N TYR A 396 -17.26 -0.31 -29.66
CA TYR A 396 -15.81 -0.22 -29.43
C TYR A 396 -15.29 -1.27 -28.46
N GLY A 397 -16.15 -2.17 -27.96
CA GLY A 397 -15.81 -3.11 -26.89
C GLY A 397 -15.82 -2.43 -25.52
N GLU A 398 -14.95 -1.44 -25.32
CA GLU A 398 -14.91 -0.61 -24.12
C GLU A 398 -14.79 0.88 -24.46
N VAL A 399 -15.22 1.73 -23.52
CA VAL A 399 -15.02 3.17 -23.54
C VAL A 399 -14.69 3.67 -22.12
N ALA A 400 -14.02 4.82 -22.03
CA ALA A 400 -13.75 5.44 -20.74
C ALA A 400 -15.03 6.06 -20.15
N ALA A 401 -15.20 5.89 -18.83
CA ALA A 401 -16.19 6.58 -18.01
C ALA A 401 -15.50 7.12 -16.74
N ALA A 402 -15.98 8.26 -16.24
CA ALA A 402 -15.37 8.91 -15.09
C ALA A 402 -16.37 9.19 -13.97
N VAL A 403 -15.93 9.07 -12.73
CA VAL A 403 -16.57 9.69 -11.58
C VAL A 403 -15.76 10.90 -11.16
N VAL A 404 -16.41 12.02 -10.89
CA VAL A 404 -15.79 13.31 -10.59
C VAL A 404 -16.35 13.85 -9.27
N VAL A 405 -15.47 14.34 -8.42
CA VAL A 405 -15.82 15.09 -7.20
C VAL A 405 -15.46 16.54 -7.41
N LEU A 406 -16.42 17.42 -7.23
CA LEU A 406 -16.22 18.85 -7.38
C LEU A 406 -15.68 19.50 -6.11
N GLU A 407 -14.95 20.60 -6.26
CA GLU A 407 -14.62 21.49 -5.17
C GLU A 407 -15.87 22.13 -4.58
N LYS A 408 -15.82 22.49 -3.30
CA LYS A 408 -16.97 23.12 -2.60
C LYS A 408 -17.39 24.42 -3.30
N GLY A 409 -18.63 24.44 -3.80
CA GLY A 409 -19.20 25.59 -4.49
C GLY A 409 -18.93 25.63 -5.99
N ALA A 410 -18.15 24.71 -6.53
CA ALA A 410 -17.99 24.59 -7.98
C ALA A 410 -19.28 24.04 -8.62
N GLN A 411 -19.59 24.54 -9.80
CA GLN A 411 -20.72 24.09 -10.62
C GLN A 411 -20.20 23.81 -12.03
N LEU A 412 -20.02 22.55 -12.34
CA LEU A 412 -19.56 22.06 -13.63
C LEU A 412 -20.53 21.03 -14.15
N THR A 413 -20.77 21.03 -15.46
CA THR A 413 -21.56 19.99 -16.13
C THR A 413 -20.65 19.02 -16.86
N GLU A 414 -21.18 17.86 -17.18
CA GLU A 414 -20.48 16.83 -17.96
C GLU A 414 -20.03 17.40 -19.32
N GLU A 415 -20.88 18.17 -19.97
CA GLU A 415 -20.61 18.80 -21.27
C GLU A 415 -19.45 19.78 -21.20
N GLN A 416 -19.43 20.65 -20.17
CA GLN A 416 -18.34 21.60 -19.96
C GLN A 416 -16.98 20.92 -19.76
N ILE A 417 -16.95 19.86 -18.94
CA ILE A 417 -15.73 19.08 -18.74
C ILE A 417 -15.26 18.43 -20.04
N LYS A 418 -16.17 17.79 -20.77
CA LYS A 418 -15.85 17.14 -22.06
C LYS A 418 -15.36 18.13 -23.13
N GLU A 419 -15.98 19.29 -23.21
CA GLU A 419 -15.56 20.35 -24.15
C GLU A 419 -14.13 20.82 -23.89
N GLU A 420 -13.77 21.01 -22.63
CA GLU A 420 -12.41 21.41 -22.26
C GLU A 420 -11.42 20.26 -22.50
N MET A 421 -11.74 19.03 -22.08
CA MET A 421 -10.88 17.87 -22.32
C MET A 421 -10.59 17.64 -23.82
N LEU A 422 -11.55 17.96 -24.70
CA LEU A 422 -11.37 17.85 -26.16
C LEU A 422 -10.31 18.83 -26.71
N LYS A 423 -9.93 19.86 -25.95
CA LYS A 423 -8.86 20.79 -26.35
C LYS A 423 -7.47 20.24 -26.03
N GLU A 424 -7.39 19.43 -24.98
CA GLU A 424 -6.10 18.97 -24.41
C GLU A 424 -5.78 17.51 -24.78
N MET A 425 -6.79 16.69 -25.06
CA MET A 425 -6.57 15.29 -25.37
C MET A 425 -7.36 14.77 -26.58
N ALA A 426 -6.90 13.66 -27.13
CA ALA A 426 -7.55 13.00 -28.25
C ALA A 426 -9.00 12.58 -27.90
N ARG A 427 -9.92 12.78 -28.82
CA ARG A 427 -11.36 12.54 -28.63
C ARG A 427 -11.70 11.16 -28.08
N PHE A 428 -10.95 10.12 -28.45
CA PHE A 428 -11.20 8.76 -27.99
C PHE A 428 -10.87 8.55 -26.52
N LYS A 429 -10.02 9.40 -25.92
CA LYS A 429 -9.65 9.39 -24.49
C LYS A 429 -10.69 10.09 -23.61
N VAL A 430 -11.49 11.01 -24.17
CA VAL A 430 -12.50 11.75 -23.39
C VAL A 430 -13.59 10.78 -22.91
N PRO A 431 -13.91 10.78 -21.59
CA PRO A 431 -14.93 9.88 -21.03
C PRO A 431 -16.27 10.01 -21.73
N GLU A 432 -16.89 8.89 -22.08
CA GLU A 432 -18.21 8.88 -22.73
C GLU A 432 -19.32 9.27 -21.73
N ARG A 433 -19.12 8.96 -20.45
CA ARG A 433 -20.02 9.30 -19.34
C ARG A 433 -19.25 9.84 -18.17
N ILE A 434 -19.78 10.90 -17.53
CA ILE A 434 -19.23 11.47 -16.29
C ILE A 434 -20.35 11.49 -15.25
N LEU A 435 -20.09 10.92 -14.06
CA LEU A 435 -20.97 10.99 -12.89
C LEU A 435 -20.33 11.84 -11.81
N PHE A 436 -21.11 12.72 -11.19
CA PHE A 436 -20.66 13.52 -10.07
C PHE A 436 -21.01 12.82 -8.75
N LEU A 437 -20.03 12.73 -7.86
CA LEU A 437 -20.18 12.11 -6.55
C LEU A 437 -19.63 13.04 -5.45
N ASP A 438 -20.08 12.85 -4.22
CA ASP A 438 -19.55 13.60 -3.05
C ASP A 438 -18.14 13.11 -2.66
N ALA A 439 -17.80 11.85 -2.97
CA ALA A 439 -16.48 11.28 -2.70
C ALA A 439 -16.19 10.11 -3.67
N ILE A 440 -14.91 9.92 -4.02
CA ILE A 440 -14.49 8.73 -4.78
C ILE A 440 -14.60 7.48 -3.89
N PRO A 441 -15.32 6.43 -4.34
CA PRO A 441 -15.43 5.18 -3.61
C PRO A 441 -14.07 4.55 -3.33
N LYS A 442 -13.86 4.07 -2.10
CA LYS A 442 -12.59 3.50 -1.65
C LYS A 442 -12.78 2.09 -1.07
N THR A 443 -11.80 1.23 -1.31
CA THR A 443 -11.67 -0.07 -0.64
C THR A 443 -11.34 0.10 0.86
N PRO A 444 -11.45 -0.95 1.69
CA PRO A 444 -11.00 -0.92 3.10
C PRO A 444 -9.55 -0.45 3.30
N GLY A 445 -8.68 -0.67 2.29
CA GLY A 445 -7.28 -0.21 2.25
C GLY A 445 -7.09 1.22 1.78
N LEU A 446 -8.17 2.01 1.62
CA LEU A 446 -8.17 3.42 1.14
C LEU A 446 -7.69 3.60 -0.31
N LYS A 447 -7.70 2.54 -1.12
CA LYS A 447 -7.47 2.62 -2.57
C LYS A 447 -8.79 2.88 -3.31
N THR A 448 -8.74 3.52 -4.48
CA THR A 448 -9.91 3.70 -5.35
C THR A 448 -10.54 2.35 -5.70
N ASP A 449 -11.84 2.22 -5.46
CA ASP A 449 -12.61 0.99 -5.75
C ASP A 449 -13.15 1.02 -7.19
N LYS A 450 -12.26 0.79 -8.16
CA LYS A 450 -12.62 0.76 -9.58
C LYS A 450 -13.68 -0.31 -9.89
N LYS A 451 -13.74 -1.41 -9.12
CA LYS A 451 -14.76 -2.46 -9.30
C LYS A 451 -16.14 -1.92 -8.95
N TYR A 452 -16.30 -1.26 -7.81
CA TYR A 452 -17.57 -0.63 -7.43
C TYR A 452 -17.93 0.50 -8.40
N ILE A 453 -16.97 1.35 -8.79
CA ILE A 453 -17.20 2.46 -9.72
C ILE A 453 -17.79 1.94 -11.05
N ARG A 454 -17.29 0.84 -11.60
CA ARG A 454 -17.86 0.23 -12.82
C ARG A 454 -19.34 -0.10 -12.68
N THR A 455 -19.81 -0.50 -11.50
CA THR A 455 -21.24 -0.81 -11.27
C THR A 455 -22.15 0.41 -11.30
N LEU A 456 -21.61 1.62 -11.11
CA LEU A 456 -22.39 2.86 -11.16
C LEU A 456 -22.81 3.24 -12.59
N PHE A 457 -22.19 2.62 -13.59
CA PHE A 457 -22.46 2.88 -15.02
C PHE A 457 -23.27 1.77 -15.72
N GLN A 458 -23.66 0.73 -14.98
CA GLN A 458 -24.49 -0.38 -15.45
C GLN A 458 -25.97 -0.03 -15.54
#